data_0f189bde56d859506cb8600362353f1d
#
_entry.id   0f189bde56d859506cb8600362353f1d
#
_cell.length_a   1.000
_cell.length_b   1.000
_cell.length_c   1.000
_cell.angle_alpha   90.00
_cell.angle_beta   90.00
_cell.angle_gamma   90.00
#
_symmetry.space_group_name_H-M   'P 1'
#
loop_
_entity.id
_entity.type
_entity.pdbx_description
1 polymer ?
#
loop_
_entity_poly.entity_id
_entity_poly.type
_entity_poly.pdbx_seq_one_letter_code
_entity_poly.pdbx_strand_id
1 'polypeptide(L)'
;MVSRGLFYFVTAILFLAGILLIGYQRVTFDIPFVPSDERQIWTVEARVEFEPKDNAATEVVLALPAVQPGFTQLEQTTASLGYGVNYVKKDGSNFVEWTKRNPQGLQIVYYRADILVDKSATASSMIVPALVQSTEPEPYATAMAEIARIATS
;
A
#
# COMPACT_ATOMS: atom_id res chain seq x y z
N MET A 1 -4.94 -8.10 63.51
CA MET A 1 -3.92 -7.16 63.04
C MET A 1 -2.99 -7.87 62.10
N VAL A 2 -3.10 -7.59 60.79
CA VAL A 2 -2.16 -8.16 59.80
C VAL A 2 -0.80 -7.51 60.07
N SER A 3 0.23 -8.32 60.29
CA SER A 3 1.56 -7.76 60.59
C SER A 3 2.07 -7.00 59.35
N ARG A 4 2.63 -5.80 59.56
CA ARG A 4 3.19 -4.98 58.45
C ARG A 4 4.21 -5.76 57.63
N GLY A 5 4.92 -6.71 58.23
CA GLY A 5 5.85 -7.60 57.52
C GLY A 5 5.15 -8.54 56.52
N LEU A 6 4.00 -9.10 56.89
CA LEU A 6 3.23 -9.97 55.99
C LEU A 6 2.72 -9.19 54.76
N PHE A 7 2.29 -7.95 54.97
CA PHE A 7 1.84 -7.08 53.87
C PHE A 7 2.96 -6.83 52.86
N TYR A 8 4.12 -6.42 53.30
CA TYR A 8 5.26 -6.18 52.40
C TYR A 8 5.74 -7.44 51.73
N PHE A 9 5.70 -8.59 52.40
CA PHE A 9 6.09 -9.86 51.83
C PHE A 9 5.16 -10.27 50.68
N VAL A 10 3.82 -10.18 50.88
CA VAL A 10 2.82 -10.49 49.83
C VAL A 10 2.95 -9.53 48.64
N THR A 11 3.16 -8.23 48.90
CA THR A 11 3.33 -7.25 47.83
C THR A 11 4.60 -7.51 47.03
N ALA A 12 5.71 -7.89 47.66
CA ALA A 12 6.95 -8.24 46.98
C ALA A 12 6.78 -9.48 46.08
N ILE A 13 6.07 -10.50 46.56
CA ILE A 13 5.79 -11.71 45.77
C ILE A 13 4.94 -11.36 44.54
N LEU A 14 3.89 -10.57 44.70
CA LEU A 14 3.04 -10.15 43.57
C LEU A 14 3.84 -9.34 42.54
N PHE A 15 4.69 -8.45 42.98
CA PHE A 15 5.54 -7.67 42.10
C PHE A 15 6.54 -8.53 41.33
N LEU A 16 7.19 -9.48 42.01
CA LEU A 16 8.09 -10.44 41.40
C LEU A 16 7.38 -11.33 40.38
N ALA A 17 6.19 -11.81 40.72
CA ALA A 17 5.35 -12.61 39.80
C ALA A 17 4.96 -11.83 38.55
N GLY A 18 4.63 -10.53 38.70
CA GLY A 18 4.34 -9.65 37.56
C GLY A 18 5.52 -9.49 36.61
N ILE A 19 6.73 -9.26 37.16
CA ILE A 19 7.96 -9.15 36.35
C ILE A 19 8.26 -10.46 35.61
N LEU A 20 8.12 -11.59 36.29
CA LEU A 20 8.34 -12.90 35.68
C LEU A 20 7.33 -13.18 34.56
N LEU A 21 6.07 -12.79 34.76
CA LEU A 21 5.03 -12.97 33.73
C LEU A 21 5.32 -12.14 32.49
N ILE A 22 5.74 -10.86 32.65
CA ILE A 22 6.13 -9.99 31.55
C ILE A 22 7.35 -10.55 30.80
N GLY A 23 8.34 -11.03 31.54
CA GLY A 23 9.52 -11.68 30.95
C GLY A 23 9.17 -12.95 30.17
N TYR A 24 8.30 -13.77 30.72
CA TYR A 24 7.81 -14.98 30.05
C TYR A 24 7.05 -14.66 28.76
N GLN A 25 6.13 -13.70 28.80
CA GLN A 25 5.38 -13.27 27.62
C GLN A 25 6.30 -12.75 26.51
N ARG A 26 7.32 -12.00 26.88
CA ARG A 26 8.29 -11.48 25.90
C ARG A 26 9.05 -12.59 25.17
N VAL A 27 9.56 -13.57 25.94
CA VAL A 27 10.35 -14.68 25.37
C VAL A 27 9.49 -15.61 24.52
N THR A 28 8.22 -15.81 24.94
CA THR A 28 7.34 -16.76 24.27
C THR A 28 6.65 -16.18 23.05
N PHE A 29 6.29 -14.87 23.09
CA PHE A 29 5.50 -14.22 22.03
C PHE A 29 6.27 -13.17 21.24
N ASP A 30 7.56 -12.97 21.54
CA ASP A 30 8.44 -11.97 20.88
C ASP A 30 7.82 -10.55 20.79
N ILE A 31 7.12 -10.15 21.87
CA ILE A 31 6.42 -8.87 21.92
C ILE A 31 7.44 -7.75 22.20
N PRO A 32 7.67 -6.81 21.29
CA PRO A 32 8.59 -5.70 21.52
C PRO A 32 8.01 -4.71 22.54
N PHE A 33 8.82 -4.16 23.44
CA PHE A 33 8.40 -3.13 24.40
C PHE A 33 8.16 -1.76 23.77
N VAL A 34 8.76 -1.50 22.63
CA VAL A 34 8.63 -0.27 21.88
C VAL A 34 7.96 -0.61 20.55
N PRO A 35 6.87 0.07 20.16
CA PRO A 35 6.32 -0.07 18.81
C PRO A 35 7.44 0.18 17.81
N SER A 36 7.72 -0.78 16.93
CA SER A 36 8.71 -0.54 15.90
C SER A 36 8.09 0.42 14.89
N ASP A 37 8.56 1.66 14.85
CA ASP A 37 8.16 2.69 13.88
C ASP A 37 8.63 2.36 12.45
N GLU A 38 9.22 1.19 12.25
CA GLU A 38 9.80 0.78 10.98
C GLU A 38 8.77 0.32 9.95
N ARG A 39 7.55 0.00 10.40
CA ARG A 39 6.46 -0.47 9.54
C ARG A 39 5.39 0.61 9.42
N GLN A 40 5.13 1.03 8.20
CA GLN A 40 4.11 2.03 7.91
C GLN A 40 3.12 1.47 6.88
N ILE A 41 1.82 1.66 7.12
CA ILE A 41 0.78 1.29 6.16
C ILE A 41 0.43 2.54 5.35
N TRP A 42 0.48 2.40 4.04
CA TRP A 42 0.06 3.40 3.07
C TRP A 42 -1.19 2.92 2.36
N THR A 43 -2.20 3.77 2.32
CA THR A 43 -3.38 3.55 1.50
C THR A 43 -3.23 4.34 0.21
N VAL A 44 -3.25 3.63 -0.90
CA VAL A 44 -3.20 4.21 -2.26
C VAL A 44 -4.59 4.08 -2.86
N GLU A 45 -5.15 5.19 -3.32
CA GLU A 45 -6.45 5.23 -3.98
C GLU A 45 -6.31 5.80 -5.39
N ALA A 46 -6.92 5.13 -6.36
CA ALA A 46 -7.08 5.63 -7.70
C ALA A 46 -8.57 5.77 -8.01
N ARG A 47 -8.99 6.97 -8.39
CA ARG A 47 -10.34 7.28 -8.83
C ARG A 47 -10.29 7.76 -10.27
N VAL A 48 -10.99 7.08 -11.15
CA VAL A 48 -11.09 7.44 -12.57
C VAL A 48 -12.52 7.83 -12.86
N GLU A 49 -12.70 9.07 -13.31
CA GLU A 49 -13.99 9.61 -13.77
C GLU A 49 -13.94 9.83 -15.27
N PHE A 50 -14.96 9.40 -15.95
CA PHE A 50 -15.08 9.58 -17.39
C PHE A 50 -16.54 9.54 -17.85
N GLU A 51 -16.80 10.14 -18.99
CA GLU A 51 -18.10 10.06 -19.66
C GLU A 51 -17.92 9.33 -21.00
N PRO A 52 -18.53 8.14 -21.15
CA PRO A 52 -18.44 7.37 -22.38
C PRO A 52 -19.13 8.10 -23.53
N LYS A 53 -18.52 8.08 -24.70
CA LYS A 53 -19.16 8.54 -25.95
C LYS A 53 -20.01 7.41 -26.51
N ASP A 54 -21.22 7.74 -26.97
CA ASP A 54 -22.05 6.87 -27.82
C ASP A 54 -22.54 5.54 -27.21
N ASN A 55 -22.70 5.44 -25.91
CA ASN A 55 -23.16 4.20 -25.23
C ASN A 55 -22.41 2.93 -25.66
N ALA A 56 -21.18 3.07 -26.16
CA ALA A 56 -20.37 1.94 -26.59
C ALA A 56 -19.88 1.11 -25.39
N ALA A 57 -19.60 -0.16 -25.63
CA ALA A 57 -18.95 -0.98 -24.63
C ALA A 57 -17.62 -0.34 -24.20
N THR A 58 -17.44 -0.18 -22.91
CA THR A 58 -16.28 0.53 -22.33
C THR A 58 -15.44 -0.42 -21.50
N GLU A 59 -14.16 -0.33 -21.70
CA GLU A 59 -13.13 -1.00 -20.93
C GLU A 59 -12.19 0.06 -20.32
N VAL A 60 -11.95 -0.06 -19.03
CA VAL A 60 -10.97 0.77 -18.30
C VAL A 60 -9.91 -0.16 -17.74
N VAL A 61 -8.67 0.11 -18.07
CA VAL A 61 -7.52 -0.70 -17.64
C VAL A 61 -6.60 0.16 -16.79
N LEU A 62 -6.29 -0.31 -15.58
CA LEU A 62 -5.32 0.31 -14.69
C LEU A 62 -4.14 -0.64 -14.47
N ALA A 63 -2.95 -0.18 -14.77
CA ALA A 63 -1.73 -0.89 -14.44
C ALA A 63 -1.48 -0.82 -12.93
N LEU A 64 -1.27 -1.97 -12.31
CA LEU A 64 -0.96 -2.06 -10.89
C LEU A 64 0.55 -2.04 -10.68
N PRO A 65 1.04 -1.38 -9.61
CA PRO A 65 2.46 -1.37 -9.33
C PRO A 65 2.98 -2.79 -9.08
N ALA A 66 4.15 -3.07 -9.60
CA ALA A 66 4.85 -4.32 -9.29
C ALA A 66 5.24 -4.33 -7.81
N VAL A 67 5.13 -5.49 -7.18
CA VAL A 67 5.60 -5.70 -5.81
C VAL A 67 7.12 -5.53 -5.80
N GLN A 68 7.62 -4.60 -4.98
CA GLN A 68 9.04 -4.35 -4.80
C GLN A 68 9.49 -4.82 -3.40
N PRO A 69 10.78 -5.16 -3.22
CA PRO A 69 11.31 -5.45 -1.90
C PRO A 69 11.03 -4.33 -0.91
N GLY A 70 10.59 -4.67 0.30
CA GLY A 70 10.19 -3.70 1.33
C GLY A 70 8.75 -3.21 1.24
N PHE A 71 8.00 -3.63 0.20
CA PHE A 71 6.59 -3.33 0.06
C PHE A 71 5.76 -4.61 0.05
N THR A 72 4.79 -4.71 0.93
CA THR A 72 3.86 -5.83 0.98
C THR A 72 2.44 -5.33 0.80
N GLN A 73 1.78 -5.77 -0.25
CA GLN A 73 0.37 -5.48 -0.46
C GLN A 73 -0.45 -6.31 0.53
N LEU A 74 -1.20 -5.63 1.40
CA LEU A 74 -2.04 -6.27 2.43
C LEU A 74 -3.43 -6.57 1.88
N GLU A 75 -4.05 -5.57 1.29
CA GLU A 75 -5.42 -5.65 0.77
C GLU A 75 -5.54 -4.85 -0.52
N GLN A 76 -6.41 -5.30 -1.42
CA GLN A 76 -6.83 -4.54 -2.58
C GLN A 76 -8.33 -4.64 -2.76
N THR A 77 -8.96 -3.53 -3.06
CA THR A 77 -10.41 -3.44 -3.24
C THR A 77 -10.72 -2.58 -4.47
N THR A 78 -11.75 -2.98 -5.20
CA THR A 78 -12.29 -2.20 -6.31
C THR A 78 -13.75 -1.89 -6.05
N ALA A 79 -14.19 -0.68 -6.39
CA ALA A 79 -15.59 -0.29 -6.33
C ALA A 79 -15.99 0.40 -7.63
N SER A 80 -16.99 -0.17 -8.30
CA SER A 80 -17.51 0.37 -9.56
C SER A 80 -18.92 -0.15 -9.82
N LEU A 81 -19.89 0.74 -9.87
CA LEU A 81 -21.28 0.35 -10.00
C LEU A 81 -21.59 -0.25 -11.38
N GLY A 82 -21.94 -1.53 -11.39
CA GLY A 82 -22.38 -2.25 -12.59
C GLY A 82 -21.26 -2.55 -13.60
N TYR A 83 -19.99 -2.51 -13.19
CA TYR A 83 -18.87 -2.99 -13.97
C TYR A 83 -18.49 -4.43 -13.58
N GLY A 84 -18.14 -5.23 -14.57
CA GLY A 84 -17.39 -6.45 -14.35
C GLY A 84 -15.93 -6.09 -14.05
N VAL A 85 -15.34 -6.74 -13.06
CA VAL A 85 -13.93 -6.49 -12.65
C VAL A 85 -13.13 -7.76 -12.88
N ASN A 86 -11.98 -7.63 -13.53
CA ASN A 86 -11.05 -8.72 -13.76
C ASN A 86 -9.62 -8.29 -13.43
N TYR A 87 -8.84 -9.17 -12.78
CA TYR A 87 -7.42 -8.99 -12.55
C TYR A 87 -6.64 -9.82 -13.55
N VAL A 88 -5.83 -9.17 -14.36
CA VAL A 88 -5.10 -9.79 -15.47
C VAL A 88 -3.62 -9.57 -15.30
N LYS A 89 -2.85 -10.59 -15.62
CA LYS A 89 -1.40 -10.51 -15.70
C LYS A 89 -0.98 -10.59 -17.16
N LYS A 90 -0.36 -9.52 -17.68
CA LYS A 90 0.18 -9.43 -19.03
C LYS A 90 1.65 -9.02 -18.98
N ASP A 91 2.54 -9.73 -19.65
CA ASP A 91 3.96 -9.41 -19.77
C ASP A 91 4.68 -9.16 -18.43
N GLY A 92 4.30 -9.92 -17.39
CA GLY A 92 4.87 -9.79 -16.05
C GLY A 92 4.26 -8.66 -15.21
N SER A 93 3.42 -7.80 -15.77
CA SER A 93 2.71 -6.72 -15.10
C SER A 93 1.28 -7.12 -14.72
N ASN A 94 0.80 -6.61 -13.60
CA ASN A 94 -0.57 -6.83 -13.14
C ASN A 94 -1.45 -5.66 -13.55
N PHE A 95 -2.68 -5.97 -13.98
CA PHE A 95 -3.69 -4.98 -14.37
C PHE A 95 -5.00 -5.29 -13.68
N VAL A 96 -5.80 -4.26 -13.44
CA VAL A 96 -7.23 -4.40 -13.16
C VAL A 96 -8.01 -3.82 -14.32
N GLU A 97 -8.98 -4.58 -14.79
CA GLU A 97 -9.83 -4.24 -15.95
C GLU A 97 -11.28 -4.13 -15.47
N TRP A 98 -11.93 -3.00 -15.79
CA TRP A 98 -13.37 -2.80 -15.59
C TRP A 98 -14.06 -2.78 -16.94
N THR A 99 -15.07 -3.61 -17.09
CA THR A 99 -15.83 -3.72 -18.34
C THR A 99 -17.32 -3.48 -18.11
N LYS A 100 -17.95 -2.70 -19.00
CA LYS A 100 -19.39 -2.45 -19.01
C LYS A 100 -19.90 -2.28 -20.44
N ARG A 101 -21.01 -2.94 -20.77
CA ARG A 101 -21.53 -2.96 -22.14
C ARG A 101 -22.18 -1.65 -22.57
N ASN A 102 -22.95 -1.01 -21.72
CA ASN A 102 -23.76 0.18 -22.01
C ASN A 102 -23.66 1.18 -20.86
N PRO A 103 -22.50 1.79 -20.60
CA PRO A 103 -22.40 2.85 -19.61
C PRO A 103 -23.11 4.11 -20.11
N GLN A 104 -23.84 4.80 -19.22
CA GLN A 104 -24.55 6.06 -19.53
C GLN A 104 -24.17 7.12 -18.50
N GLY A 105 -23.94 8.34 -18.96
CA GLY A 105 -23.57 9.47 -18.13
C GLY A 105 -22.20 9.30 -17.47
N LEU A 106 -21.97 10.08 -16.41
CA LEU A 106 -20.72 10.07 -15.67
C LEU A 106 -20.48 8.70 -15.03
N GLN A 107 -19.34 8.11 -15.34
CA GLN A 107 -18.89 6.85 -14.79
C GLN A 107 -17.72 7.08 -13.84
N ILE A 108 -17.67 6.30 -12.77
CA ILE A 108 -16.60 6.37 -11.79
C ILE A 108 -16.18 4.95 -11.44
N VAL A 109 -14.88 4.68 -11.54
CA VAL A 109 -14.27 3.44 -11.08
C VAL A 109 -13.21 3.76 -10.02
N TYR A 110 -13.14 2.92 -8.99
CA TYR A 110 -12.22 3.06 -7.87
C TYR A 110 -11.34 1.84 -7.74
N TYR A 111 -10.09 2.09 -7.40
CA TYR A 111 -9.15 1.10 -6.91
C TYR A 111 -8.54 1.61 -5.62
N ARG A 112 -8.42 0.75 -4.63
CA ARG A 112 -7.73 1.01 -3.37
C ARG A 112 -6.83 -0.15 -3.04
N ALA A 113 -5.62 0.15 -2.57
CA ALA A 113 -4.69 -0.83 -2.04
C ALA A 113 -4.06 -0.32 -0.74
N ASP A 114 -3.97 -1.20 0.25
CA ASP A 114 -3.24 -0.97 1.48
C ASP A 114 -1.88 -1.68 1.39
N ILE A 115 -0.81 -0.92 1.53
CA ILE A 115 0.57 -1.36 1.34
C ILE A 115 1.34 -1.17 2.64
N LEU A 116 1.90 -2.25 3.16
CA LEU A 116 2.84 -2.21 4.26
C LEU A 116 4.23 -1.88 3.73
N VAL A 117 4.83 -0.83 4.27
CA VAL A 117 6.19 -0.40 3.95
C VAL A 117 7.12 -0.76 5.10
N ASP A 118 8.10 -1.58 4.82
CA ASP A 118 9.19 -1.89 5.74
C ASP A 118 10.40 -1.02 5.39
N LYS A 119 10.62 0.02 6.19
CA LYS A 119 11.70 0.99 5.94
C LYS A 119 13.08 0.37 6.01
N SER A 120 13.28 -0.66 6.82
CA SER A 120 14.56 -1.34 6.96
C SER A 120 14.92 -2.13 5.69
N ALA A 121 13.95 -2.80 5.09
CA ALA A 121 14.12 -3.52 3.84
C ALA A 121 14.27 -2.57 2.63
N THR A 122 13.52 -1.45 2.63
CA THR A 122 13.55 -0.46 1.54
C THR A 122 14.91 0.22 1.42
N ALA A 123 15.54 0.58 2.55
CA ALA A 123 16.86 1.22 2.55
C ALA A 123 17.96 0.34 1.95
N SER A 124 17.80 -0.99 2.03
CA SER A 124 18.81 -1.96 1.52
C SER A 124 18.66 -2.30 0.03
N SER A 125 17.51 -2.01 -0.60
CA SER A 125 17.18 -2.51 -1.93
C SER A 125 16.64 -1.46 -2.91
N MET A 126 16.82 -0.16 -2.64
CA MET A 126 16.42 0.88 -3.58
C MET A 126 17.25 0.81 -4.87
N ILE A 127 16.83 -0.04 -5.78
CA ILE A 127 17.22 0.09 -7.19
C ILE A 127 16.38 1.26 -7.71
N VAL A 128 16.99 2.44 -7.76
CA VAL A 128 16.38 3.56 -8.47
C VAL A 128 16.25 3.11 -9.92
N PRO A 129 15.04 2.94 -10.46
CA PRO A 129 14.90 2.57 -11.85
C PRO A 129 15.56 3.65 -12.68
N ALA A 130 16.50 3.28 -13.52
CA ALA A 130 17.05 4.21 -14.48
C ALA A 130 15.88 4.74 -15.32
N LEU A 131 15.72 6.06 -15.33
CA LEU A 131 14.74 6.70 -16.21
C LEU A 131 15.13 6.31 -17.64
N VAL A 132 14.42 5.34 -18.20
CA VAL A 132 14.51 5.05 -19.63
C VAL A 132 13.92 6.29 -20.30
N GLN A 133 14.79 7.10 -20.90
CA GLN A 133 14.32 8.17 -21.78
C GLN A 133 13.59 7.48 -22.94
N SER A 134 12.28 7.50 -22.89
CA SER A 134 11.47 7.11 -24.02
C SER A 134 11.78 8.08 -25.14
N THR A 135 12.27 7.56 -26.26
CA THR A 135 12.43 8.35 -27.47
C THR A 135 11.05 8.53 -28.08
N GLU A 136 10.35 9.55 -27.62
CA GLU A 136 9.04 9.91 -28.17
C GLU A 136 9.21 10.40 -29.60
N PRO A 137 8.34 9.98 -30.54
CA PRO A 137 8.36 10.48 -31.91
C PRO A 137 7.94 11.96 -31.96
N GLU A 138 8.50 12.71 -32.91
CA GLU A 138 8.04 14.08 -33.20
C GLU A 138 6.53 14.11 -33.55
N PRO A 139 5.72 15.09 -33.07
CA PRO A 139 6.14 16.36 -32.42
C PRO A 139 6.22 16.31 -30.90
N TYR A 140 6.01 15.17 -30.27
CA TYR A 140 5.93 15.04 -28.79
C TYR A 140 7.29 15.24 -28.11
N ALA A 141 8.37 14.85 -28.76
CA ALA A 141 9.72 15.01 -28.23
C ALA A 141 10.05 16.49 -27.91
N THR A 142 9.67 17.42 -28.79
CA THR A 142 9.88 18.86 -28.59
C THR A 142 9.04 19.39 -27.42
N ALA A 143 7.79 18.96 -27.31
CA ALA A 143 6.90 19.36 -26.21
C ALA A 143 7.40 18.85 -24.85
N MET A 144 7.87 17.60 -24.78
CA MET A 144 8.43 17.03 -23.56
C MET A 144 9.72 17.70 -23.12
N ALA A 145 10.59 18.07 -24.07
CA ALA A 145 11.82 18.82 -23.76
C ALA A 145 11.51 20.21 -23.17
N GLU A 146 10.49 20.90 -23.69
CA GLU A 146 10.07 22.20 -23.16
C GLU A 146 9.46 22.10 -21.76
N ILE A 147 8.63 21.09 -21.50
CA ILE A 147 8.09 20.82 -20.17
C ILE A 147 9.22 20.52 -19.16
N ALA A 148 10.19 19.69 -19.54
CA ALA A 148 11.33 19.37 -18.69
C ALA A 148 12.17 20.62 -18.38
N ARG A 149 12.37 21.51 -19.33
CA ARG A 149 13.08 22.77 -19.13
C ARG A 149 12.38 23.70 -18.14
N ILE A 150 11.04 23.79 -18.20
CA ILE A 150 10.23 24.60 -17.28
C ILE A 150 10.25 24.01 -15.86
N ALA A 151 10.21 22.68 -15.73
CA ALA A 151 10.18 22.01 -14.45
C ALA A 151 11.53 22.09 -13.69
N THR A 152 12.63 22.39 -14.36
CA THR A 152 13.99 22.48 -13.78
C THR A 152 14.48 23.92 -13.57
N SER A 153 13.69 24.93 -13.92
CA SER A 153 13.98 26.35 -13.72
C SER A 153 13.33 26.88 -12.42
#